data_56dc0499a85b6903c7d8bd2ee30f650e
#
_entry.id   56dc0499a85b6903c7d8bd2ee30f650e
#
_cell.length_a   1.000
_cell.length_b   1.000
_cell.length_c   1.000
_cell.angle_alpha   90.00
_cell.angle_beta   90.00
_cell.angle_gamma   90.00
#
_symmetry.space_group_name_H-M   'P 1'
#
loop_
_entity.id
_entity.type
_entity.pdbx_description
1 polymer ?
#
loop_
_entity_poly.entity_id
_entity_poly.type
_entity_poly.pdbx_seq_one_letter_code
_entity_poly.pdbx_strand_id
1 'polypeptide(L)' 'MAEGEKPKARIIRIFEISAFDPERGTFRGVNIRFEYPVGSGNYHDIVIPLEEYTPEEAERRVREWIQKYGGIIGKTL' A
#
# COMPACT_ATOMS: atom_id res chain seq x y z
N MET A 1 15.18 -23.02 5.57
CA MET A 1 13.95 -22.31 5.32
C MET A 1 13.47 -21.62 6.58
N ALA A 2 13.08 -20.41 6.48
CA ALA A 2 12.63 -19.67 7.65
C ALA A 2 11.19 -20.02 7.92
N GLU A 3 10.97 -20.80 8.94
CA GLU A 3 9.63 -21.11 9.36
C GLU A 3 8.90 -19.85 9.74
N GLY A 4 7.66 -19.76 9.31
CA GLY A 4 6.87 -18.60 9.63
C GLY A 4 7.26 -17.38 8.84
N GLU A 5 8.06 -17.55 7.83
CA GLU A 5 8.40 -16.41 6.96
C GLU A 5 7.12 -15.91 6.31
N LYS A 6 6.85 -14.63 6.49
CA LYS A 6 5.64 -14.03 5.94
C LYS A 6 5.90 -13.49 4.56
N PRO A 7 4.88 -13.49 3.70
CA PRO A 7 5.01 -12.84 2.39
C PRO A 7 5.44 -11.39 2.57
N LYS A 8 6.25 -10.93 1.63
CA LYS A 8 6.77 -9.57 1.67
C LYS A 8 6.17 -8.76 0.56
N ALA A 9 6.16 -7.47 0.76
CA ALA A 9 5.73 -6.51 -0.24
C ALA A 9 6.94 -5.73 -0.74
N ARG A 10 6.81 -5.21 -1.96
CA ARG A 10 7.84 -4.35 -2.51
C ARG A 10 7.17 -3.11 -3.07
N ILE A 11 7.63 -1.95 -2.62
CA ILE A 11 7.15 -0.69 -3.16
C ILE A 11 7.75 -0.50 -4.53
N ILE A 12 6.89 -0.31 -5.54
CA ILE A 12 7.33 -0.27 -6.93
C ILE A 12 7.40 1.17 -7.43
N ARG A 13 6.44 1.99 -7.02
CA ARG A 13 6.35 3.33 -7.57
C ARG A 13 5.66 4.25 -6.58
N ILE A 14 6.15 5.48 -6.51
CA ILE A 14 5.56 6.53 -5.69
C ILE A 14 5.39 7.75 -6.59
N PHE A 15 4.19 8.32 -6.63
CA PHE A 15 3.94 9.47 -7.47
C PHE A 15 2.80 10.30 -6.90
N GLU A 16 2.83 11.61 -7.20
CA GLU A 16 1.80 12.52 -6.72
C GLU A 16 0.58 12.45 -7.61
N ILE A 17 -0.58 12.60 -7.00
CA ILE A 17 -1.85 12.59 -7.70
C ILE A 17 -2.76 13.65 -7.11
N SER A 18 -3.82 13.98 -7.84
CA SER A 18 -4.96 14.71 -7.28
C SER A 18 -5.98 13.68 -6.87
N ALA A 19 -6.46 13.77 -5.65
CA ALA A 19 -7.42 12.82 -5.11
C ALA A 19 -8.65 13.58 -4.63
N PHE A 20 -9.74 12.86 -4.47
CA PHE A 20 -10.99 13.44 -4.01
C PHE A 20 -11.49 12.66 -2.80
N ASP A 21 -11.92 13.40 -1.81
CA ASP A 21 -12.52 12.84 -0.59
C ASP A 21 -13.82 13.62 -0.37
N PRO A 22 -14.96 12.94 -0.17
CA PRO A 22 -16.25 13.66 0.00
C PRO A 22 -16.22 14.69 1.12
N GLU A 23 -15.41 14.47 2.16
CA GLU A 23 -15.34 15.39 3.28
C GLU A 23 -14.32 16.50 3.06
N ARG A 24 -13.22 16.19 2.40
CA ARG A 24 -12.12 17.14 2.21
C ARG A 24 -12.18 17.88 0.87
N GLY A 25 -12.89 17.31 -0.09
CA GLY A 25 -12.84 17.80 -1.46
C GLY A 25 -11.59 17.33 -2.16
N THR A 26 -11.14 18.08 -3.16
CA THR A 26 -9.94 17.73 -3.91
C THR A 26 -8.70 18.04 -3.08
N PHE A 27 -7.73 17.12 -3.06
CA PHE A 27 -6.49 17.34 -2.33
C PHE A 27 -5.35 16.67 -3.08
N ARG A 28 -4.12 17.12 -2.78
CA ARG A 28 -2.93 16.50 -3.34
C ARG A 28 -2.56 15.30 -2.49
N GLY A 29 -2.32 14.18 -3.15
CA GLY A 29 -1.94 12.97 -2.46
C GLY A 29 -0.73 12.33 -3.10
N VAL A 30 -0.18 11.34 -2.41
CA VAL A 30 0.92 10.54 -2.92
C VAL A 30 0.41 9.11 -3.04
N ASN A 31 0.48 8.58 -4.25
CA ASN A 31 0.07 7.20 -4.50
C ASN A 31 1.27 6.28 -4.34
N ILE A 32 1.11 5.27 -3.51
CA ILE A 32 2.14 4.26 -3.29
C ILE A 32 1.67 2.99 -3.96
N ARG A 33 2.38 2.58 -4.99
CA ARG A 33 2.07 1.30 -5.66
C ARG A 33 3.04 0.25 -5.18
N PHE A 34 2.52 -0.86 -4.72
CA PHE A 34 3.34 -1.94 -4.20
C PHE A 34 2.85 -3.27 -4.72
N GLU A 35 3.76 -4.22 -4.78
CA GLU A 35 3.47 -5.59 -5.16
C GLU A 35 3.36 -6.43 -3.90
N TYR A 36 2.29 -7.18 -3.78
CA TYR A 36 2.11 -8.07 -2.65
C TYR A 36 1.31 -9.30 -3.09
N PRO A 37 1.81 -10.51 -2.84
CA PRO A 37 3.17 -10.81 -2.35
C PRO A 37 4.23 -10.51 -3.42
N VAL A 38 5.45 -10.30 -2.97
CA VAL A 38 6.56 -10.05 -3.88
C VAL A 38 6.67 -11.19 -4.87
N GLY A 39 6.78 -10.84 -6.16
CA GLY A 39 6.92 -11.82 -7.22
C GLY A 39 5.61 -12.34 -7.77
N SER A 40 4.48 -11.93 -7.19
CA SER A 40 3.18 -12.44 -7.63
C SER A 40 2.61 -11.71 -8.84
N GLY A 41 3.10 -10.50 -9.12
CA GLY A 41 2.50 -9.66 -10.15
C GLY A 41 1.22 -8.99 -9.70
N ASN A 42 0.86 -9.10 -8.44
CA ASN A 42 -0.35 -8.47 -7.92
C ASN A 42 0.01 -7.11 -7.32
N TYR A 43 -0.53 -6.06 -7.91
CA TYR A 43 -0.21 -4.70 -7.53
C TYR A 43 -1.38 -4.05 -6.83
N HIS A 44 -1.06 -3.23 -5.84
CA HIS A 44 -2.05 -2.54 -5.02
C HIS A 44 -1.62 -1.10 -4.84
N ASP A 45 -2.58 -0.23 -4.60
CA ASP A 45 -2.31 1.20 -4.45
C ASP A 45 -2.90 1.70 -3.15
N ILE A 46 -2.15 2.57 -2.47
CA ILE A 46 -2.68 3.34 -1.34
C ILE A 46 -2.35 4.79 -1.56
N VAL A 47 -3.14 5.68 -0.97
CA VAL A 47 -2.95 7.12 -1.12
C VAL A 47 -2.75 7.74 0.25
N ILE A 48 -1.73 8.57 0.36
CA ILE A 48 -1.42 9.31 1.57
C ILE A 48 -1.52 10.80 1.23
N PRO A 49 -2.20 11.62 2.05
CA PRO A 49 -2.17 13.07 1.80
C PRO A 49 -0.74 13.57 1.74
N LEU A 50 -0.47 14.49 0.80
CA LEU A 50 0.90 14.95 0.56
C LEU A 50 1.56 15.47 1.83
N GLU A 51 0.81 16.21 2.64
CA GLU A 51 1.35 16.79 3.86
C GLU A 51 1.72 15.74 4.91
N GLU A 52 1.22 14.51 4.76
CA GLU A 52 1.54 13.43 5.70
C GLU A 52 2.60 12.49 5.16
N TYR A 53 3.02 12.68 3.92
CA TYR A 53 3.91 11.72 3.30
C TYR A 53 5.34 11.86 3.82
N THR A 54 5.91 10.74 4.22
CA THR A 54 7.34 10.54 4.40
C THR A 54 7.64 9.13 3.95
N PRO A 55 8.89 8.80 3.62
CA PRO A 55 9.23 7.41 3.28
C PRO A 55 8.84 6.44 4.37
N GLU A 56 9.03 6.84 5.63
CA GLU A 56 8.67 5.98 6.77
C GLU A 56 7.17 5.78 6.86
N GLU A 57 6.41 6.84 6.60
CA GLU A 57 4.96 6.73 6.65
C GLU A 57 4.46 5.83 5.53
N ALA A 58 5.07 5.91 4.35
CA ALA A 58 4.69 5.03 3.24
C ALA A 58 4.88 3.57 3.63
N GLU A 59 6.03 3.25 4.22
CA GLU A 59 6.29 1.88 4.64
C GLU A 59 5.30 1.44 5.72
N ARG A 60 5.01 2.31 6.65
CA ARG A 60 4.07 1.99 7.73
C ARG A 60 2.68 1.69 7.17
N ARG A 61 2.23 2.50 6.22
CA ARG A 61 0.91 2.31 5.63
C ARG A 61 0.81 1.03 4.81
N VAL A 62 1.88 0.68 4.11
CA VAL A 62 1.91 -0.59 3.38
C VAL A 62 1.83 -1.76 4.35
N ARG A 63 2.59 -1.70 5.45
CA ARG A 63 2.54 -2.76 6.45
C ARG A 63 1.15 -2.88 7.07
N GLU A 64 0.52 -1.75 7.36
CA GLU A 64 -0.86 -1.73 7.88
C GLU A 64 -1.83 -2.38 6.91
N TRP A 65 -1.68 -2.06 5.62
CA TRP A 65 -2.53 -2.63 4.60
C TRP A 65 -2.40 -4.15 4.58
N ILE A 66 -1.16 -4.63 4.68
CA ILE A 66 -0.90 -6.07 4.67
C ILE A 66 -1.52 -6.72 5.90
N GLN A 67 -1.44 -6.07 7.06
CA GLN A 67 -2.06 -6.62 8.26
C GLN A 67 -3.57 -6.72 8.11
N LYS A 68 -4.18 -5.77 7.45
CA LYS A 68 -5.64 -5.77 7.28
C LYS A 68 -6.11 -6.75 6.22
N TYR A 69 -5.42 -6.80 5.11
CA TYR A 69 -5.93 -7.48 3.93
C TYR A 69 -5.11 -8.67 3.47
N GLY A 70 -3.85 -8.74 3.92
CA GLY A 70 -2.94 -9.76 3.39
C GLY A 70 -3.42 -11.19 3.65
N GLY A 71 -4.09 -11.41 4.75
CA GLY A 71 -4.53 -12.74 5.10
C GLY A 71 -5.73 -13.22 4.30
N ILE A 72 -6.41 -12.33 3.59
CA ILE A 72 -7.60 -12.71 2.84
C ILE A 72 -7.33 -12.75 1.34
N ILE A 73 -6.21 -12.17 0.91
CA ILE A 73 -5.87 -12.15 -0.50
C ILE A 73 -5.58 -13.57 -0.96
N GLY A 74 -6.21 -13.97 -2.06
CA GLY A 74 -6.05 -15.31 -2.61
C GLY A 74 -6.93 -16.36 -1.96
N LYS A 75 -7.72 -15.97 -0.96
CA LYS A 75 -8.60 -16.89 -0.30
C LYS A 75 -9.79 -17.23 -1.18
N THR A 76 -10.15 -18.50 -1.22
CA THR A 76 -11.34 -18.93 -1.96
C THR A 76 -12.51 -18.98 -0.97
N LEU A 77 -13.57 -18.31 -1.34
CA LEU A 77 -14.75 -18.26 -0.49
C LEU A 77 -15.90 -19.09 -1.04
#